data_a8eea60afc4910d42c5c8d10307277cb
#
_entry.id   a8eea60afc4910d42c5c8d10307277cb
#
_cell.length_a   1.000
_cell.length_b   1.000
_cell.length_c   1.000
_cell.angle_alpha   90.00
_cell.angle_beta   90.00
_cell.angle_gamma   90.00
#
_symmetry.space_group_name_H-M   'P 1'
#
loop_
_entity.id
_entity.type
_entity.pdbx_description
1 polymer ?
#
loop_
_entity_poly.entity_id
_entity_poly.type
_entity_poly.pdbx_seq_one_letter_code
_entity_poly.pdbx_strand_id
1 'polypeptide(L)'
;SKKHFLEQFRRAHLIAPVVHKGWFDELNDDDIPSTLAFAFLDGDFYASIYDSLLLVWPRLTTHGLVLVHDYGRATLPGAKRATDHFISHTQNAQLVRVQEHIAIIHKLPN
;
A
#
# COMPACT_ATOMS: atom_id res chain seq x y z
N SER A 1 -11.63 7.90 -0.56
CA SER A 1 -11.21 8.39 -1.88
C SER A 1 -9.85 9.05 -1.83
N LYS A 2 -9.23 9.19 -2.95
CA LYS A 2 -7.95 9.91 -3.08
C LYS A 2 -8.03 11.32 -2.52
N LYS A 3 -9.12 12.04 -2.85
CA LYS A 3 -9.33 13.41 -2.39
C LYS A 3 -9.40 13.48 -0.86
N HIS A 4 -10.17 12.60 -0.24
CA HIS A 4 -10.31 12.56 1.22
C HIS A 4 -8.98 12.23 1.90
N PHE A 5 -8.23 11.30 1.35
CA PHE A 5 -6.92 10.90 1.84
C PHE A 5 -5.94 12.08 1.81
N LEU A 6 -5.84 12.78 0.68
CA LEU A 6 -4.96 13.93 0.53
C LEU A 6 -5.38 15.09 1.47
N GLU A 7 -6.68 15.26 1.71
CA GLU A 7 -7.19 16.26 2.64
C GLU A 7 -6.70 16.02 4.06
N GLN A 8 -6.63 14.76 4.49
CA GLN A 8 -6.14 14.43 5.82
C GLN A 8 -4.65 14.76 5.98
N PHE A 9 -3.85 14.54 4.95
CA PHE A 9 -2.45 14.94 4.96
C PHE A 9 -2.30 16.45 5.12
N ARG A 10 -3.11 17.22 4.41
CA ARG A 10 -3.11 18.67 4.50
C ARG A 10 -3.47 19.15 5.91
N ARG A 11 -4.51 18.56 6.51
CA ARG A 11 -4.93 18.89 7.89
C ARG A 11 -3.85 18.60 8.91
N ALA A 12 -3.06 17.57 8.69
CA ALA A 12 -1.97 17.19 9.58
C ALA A 12 -0.68 17.97 9.31
N HIS A 13 -0.70 18.92 8.38
CA HIS A 13 0.46 19.71 7.94
C HIS A 13 1.59 18.82 7.40
N LEU A 14 1.23 17.70 6.81
CA LEU A 14 2.17 16.77 6.18
C LEU A 14 2.27 17.06 4.68
N ILE A 15 3.44 16.75 4.12
CA ILE A 15 3.61 16.80 2.67
C ILE A 15 2.75 15.71 2.03
N ALA A 16 1.85 16.09 1.13
CA ALA A 16 1.00 15.13 0.46
C ALA A 16 1.83 14.20 -0.42
N PRO A 17 1.59 12.88 -0.36
CA PRO A 17 2.30 11.94 -1.20
C PRO A 17 1.83 12.02 -2.65
N VAL A 18 2.67 11.52 -3.55
CA VAL A 18 2.25 11.27 -4.92
C VAL A 18 1.36 10.02 -4.90
N VAL A 19 0.13 10.15 -5.40
CA VAL A 19 -0.85 9.06 -5.38
C VAL A 19 -1.16 8.66 -6.82
N HIS A 20 -0.93 7.39 -7.13
CA HIS A 20 -1.31 6.79 -8.41
C HIS A 20 -2.49 5.86 -8.19
N LYS A 21 -3.56 6.05 -8.97
CA LYS A 21 -4.70 5.16 -9.02
C LYS A 21 -4.72 4.43 -10.35
N GLY A 22 -5.17 3.19 -10.32
CA GLY A 22 -5.33 2.39 -11.53
C GLY A 22 -4.77 0.99 -11.36
N TRP A 23 -4.62 0.30 -12.47
CA TRP A 23 -4.04 -1.03 -12.49
C TRP A 23 -2.53 -0.89 -12.51
N PHE A 24 -1.88 -1.44 -11.49
CA PHE A 24 -0.41 -1.33 -11.35
C PHE A 24 0.35 -2.08 -12.44
N ASP A 25 -0.27 -3.10 -13.05
CA ASP A 25 0.32 -3.79 -14.19
C ASP A 25 0.41 -2.92 -15.44
N GLU A 26 -0.33 -1.82 -15.49
CA GLU A 26 -0.26 -0.83 -16.57
C GLU A 26 0.85 0.22 -16.34
N LEU A 27 1.47 0.23 -15.15
CA LEU A 27 2.54 1.15 -14.83
C LEU A 27 3.89 0.55 -15.18
N ASN A 28 4.74 1.37 -15.76
CA ASN A 28 6.15 1.01 -15.96
C ASN A 28 6.95 1.36 -14.72
N ASP A 29 8.11 0.73 -14.57
CA ASP A 29 9.02 1.05 -13.46
C ASP A 29 9.37 2.54 -13.41
N ASP A 30 9.44 3.20 -14.57
CA ASP A 30 9.75 4.62 -14.66
C ASP A 30 8.63 5.53 -14.15
N ASP A 31 7.40 5.03 -14.04
CA ASP A 31 6.26 5.78 -13.54
C ASP A 31 6.24 5.90 -12.02
N ILE A 32 7.12 5.16 -11.35
CA ILE A 32 7.18 5.08 -9.89
C ILE A 32 8.54 5.60 -9.43
N PRO A 33 8.60 6.49 -8.43
CA PRO A 33 9.88 6.93 -7.87
C PRO A 33 10.73 5.75 -7.40
N SER A 34 12.04 5.87 -7.55
CA SER A 34 12.96 4.84 -7.10
C SER A 34 12.98 4.65 -5.59
N THR A 35 12.54 5.66 -4.84
CA THR A 35 12.48 5.63 -3.38
C THR A 35 11.14 6.16 -2.93
N LEU A 36 10.46 5.39 -2.09
CA LEU A 36 9.15 5.73 -1.54
C LEU A 36 9.20 5.69 -0.01
N ALA A 37 8.64 6.69 0.64
CA ALA A 37 8.40 6.64 2.08
C ALA A 37 7.01 6.09 2.41
N PHE A 38 6.11 6.11 1.43
CA PHE A 38 4.70 5.80 1.63
C PHE A 38 4.08 5.35 0.31
N ALA A 39 3.18 4.36 0.38
CA ALA A 39 2.36 3.94 -0.75
C ALA A 39 0.95 3.63 -0.28
N PHE A 40 -0.03 3.98 -1.10
CA PHE A 40 -1.44 3.65 -0.88
C PHE A 40 -1.92 2.78 -2.03
N LEU A 41 -2.33 1.55 -1.72
CA LEU A 41 -2.76 0.58 -2.72
C LEU A 41 -4.28 0.45 -2.68
N ASP A 42 -4.91 0.72 -3.81
CA ASP A 42 -6.36 0.70 -3.97
C ASP A 42 -6.71 -0.18 -5.17
N GLY A 43 -6.77 -1.48 -4.93
CA GLY A 43 -7.14 -2.48 -5.92
C GLY A 43 -8.11 -3.48 -5.31
N ASP A 44 -9.06 -3.97 -6.12
CA ASP A 44 -10.13 -4.83 -5.62
C ASP A 44 -9.79 -6.31 -5.65
N PHE A 45 -8.76 -6.69 -6.42
CA PHE A 45 -8.45 -8.08 -6.69
C PHE A 45 -7.10 -8.49 -6.15
N TYR A 46 -6.97 -9.80 -5.87
CA TYR A 46 -5.75 -10.39 -5.34
C TYR A 46 -4.51 -10.02 -6.19
N ALA A 47 -4.58 -10.26 -7.50
CA ALA A 47 -3.44 -10.03 -8.38
C ALA A 47 -2.99 -8.58 -8.38
N SER A 48 -3.93 -7.63 -8.41
CA SER A 48 -3.62 -6.21 -8.39
C SER A 48 -2.86 -5.80 -7.13
N ILE A 49 -3.32 -6.25 -5.97
CA ILE A 49 -2.69 -5.93 -4.69
C ILE A 49 -1.35 -6.62 -4.56
N TYR A 50 -1.27 -7.91 -4.90
CA TYR A 50 -0.04 -8.69 -4.77
C TYR A 50 1.06 -8.11 -5.67
N ASP A 51 0.75 -7.86 -6.93
CA ASP A 51 1.70 -7.28 -7.88
C ASP A 51 2.15 -5.89 -7.45
N SER A 52 1.21 -5.09 -6.92
CA SER A 52 1.52 -3.76 -6.39
C SER A 52 2.49 -3.83 -5.21
N LEU A 53 2.27 -4.76 -4.29
CA LEU A 53 3.16 -4.96 -3.15
C LEU A 53 4.56 -5.37 -3.61
N LEU A 54 4.66 -6.28 -4.59
CA LEU A 54 5.95 -6.67 -5.14
C LEU A 54 6.67 -5.51 -5.82
N LEU A 55 5.91 -4.61 -6.43
CA LEU A 55 6.47 -3.45 -7.14
C LEU A 55 6.96 -2.36 -6.18
N VAL A 56 6.15 -2.01 -5.17
CA VAL A 56 6.47 -0.89 -4.28
C VAL A 56 7.42 -1.27 -3.15
N TRP A 57 7.40 -2.51 -2.68
CA TRP A 57 8.15 -2.90 -1.48
C TRP A 57 9.66 -2.66 -1.60
N PRO A 58 10.33 -3.05 -2.71
CA PRO A 58 11.76 -2.79 -2.84
C PRO A 58 12.11 -1.30 -2.86
N ARG A 59 11.15 -0.46 -3.28
CA ARG A 59 11.32 1.00 -3.36
C ARG A 59 11.03 1.70 -2.05
N LEU A 60 10.35 1.03 -1.13
CA LEU A 60 9.96 1.60 0.15
C LEU A 60 11.19 1.70 1.06
N THR A 61 11.36 2.87 1.67
CA THR A 61 12.43 3.08 2.65
C THR A 61 12.15 2.28 3.92
N THR A 62 13.21 1.97 4.66
CA THR A 62 13.06 1.42 6.02
C THR A 62 12.22 2.38 6.85
N HIS A 63 11.29 1.84 7.62
CA HIS A 63 10.26 2.56 8.37
C HIS A 63 9.18 3.20 7.50
N GLY A 64 9.19 2.94 6.20
CA GLY A 64 8.10 3.34 5.32
C GLY A 64 6.83 2.54 5.58
N LEU A 65 5.72 3.08 5.08
CA LEU A 65 4.39 2.50 5.29
C LEU A 65 3.71 2.21 3.95
N VAL A 66 3.02 1.07 3.89
CA VAL A 66 2.08 0.77 2.80
C VAL A 66 0.69 0.64 3.42
N LEU A 67 -0.26 1.35 2.84
CA LEU A 67 -1.67 1.23 3.19
C LEU A 67 -2.38 0.45 2.10
N VAL A 68 -3.14 -0.57 2.49
CA VAL A 68 -3.91 -1.40 1.56
C VAL A 68 -5.40 -1.18 1.82
N HIS A 69 -6.07 -0.59 0.85
CA HIS A 69 -7.52 -0.34 0.92
C HIS A 69 -8.29 -1.66 0.74
N ASP A 70 -9.48 -1.72 1.29
CA ASP A 70 -10.39 -2.87 1.22
C ASP A 70 -9.88 -4.15 1.88
N TYR A 71 -8.81 -4.07 2.66
CA TYR A 71 -8.29 -5.22 3.40
C TYR A 71 -9.36 -5.87 4.29
N GLY A 72 -10.16 -5.05 4.97
CA GLY A 72 -11.18 -5.54 5.90
C GLY A 72 -12.53 -5.84 5.27
N ARG A 73 -12.68 -5.73 3.94
CA ARG A 73 -13.98 -5.95 3.30
C ARG A 73 -14.20 -7.43 3.01
N ALA A 74 -15.20 -8.03 3.67
CA ALA A 74 -15.55 -9.43 3.47
C ALA A 74 -16.04 -9.72 2.04
N THR A 75 -16.65 -8.73 1.38
CA THR A 75 -17.16 -8.88 0.01
C THR A 75 -16.06 -8.81 -1.04
N LEU A 76 -14.85 -8.34 -0.67
CA LEU A 76 -13.70 -8.23 -1.55
C LEU A 76 -12.48 -8.89 -0.89
N PRO A 77 -12.48 -10.24 -0.77
CA PRO A 77 -11.46 -10.93 0.02
C PRO A 77 -10.07 -10.93 -0.63
N GLY A 78 -9.96 -10.52 -1.90
CA GLY A 78 -8.70 -10.55 -2.62
C GLY A 78 -7.63 -9.66 -2.01
N ALA A 79 -7.99 -8.46 -1.55
CA ALA A 79 -7.04 -7.54 -0.92
C ALA A 79 -6.43 -8.13 0.35
N LYS A 80 -7.25 -8.72 1.21
CA LYS A 80 -6.78 -9.35 2.44
C LYS A 80 -5.89 -10.56 2.16
N ARG A 81 -6.31 -11.42 1.25
CA ARG A 81 -5.56 -12.64 0.91
C ARG A 81 -4.19 -12.29 0.31
N ALA A 82 -4.13 -11.32 -0.59
CA ALA A 82 -2.88 -10.87 -1.19
C ALA A 82 -1.94 -10.28 -0.15
N THR A 83 -2.47 -9.42 0.71
CA THR A 83 -1.70 -8.78 1.78
C THR A 83 -1.16 -9.79 2.77
N ASP A 84 -2.02 -10.70 3.25
CA ASP A 84 -1.61 -11.73 4.21
C ASP A 84 -0.56 -12.66 3.61
N HIS A 85 -0.71 -13.03 2.33
CA HIS A 85 0.26 -13.84 1.62
C HIS A 85 1.61 -13.11 1.51
N PHE A 86 1.58 -11.84 1.14
CA PHE A 86 2.79 -11.04 1.03
C PHE A 86 3.53 -10.95 2.37
N ILE A 87 2.81 -10.65 3.45
CA ILE A 87 3.40 -10.52 4.78
C ILE A 87 4.01 -11.84 5.24
N SER A 88 3.32 -12.96 4.97
CA SER A 88 3.82 -14.29 5.38
C SER A 88 5.12 -14.68 4.69
N HIS A 89 5.43 -14.10 3.54
CA HIS A 89 6.64 -14.38 2.75
C HIS A 89 7.67 -13.25 2.80
N THR A 90 7.47 -12.24 3.65
CA THR A 90 8.35 -11.08 3.72
C THR A 90 8.77 -10.83 5.16
N GLN A 91 10.04 -11.05 5.47
CA GLN A 91 10.54 -11.02 6.84
C GLN A 91 10.40 -9.66 7.52
N ASN A 92 10.58 -8.59 6.76
CA ASN A 92 10.59 -7.23 7.29
C ASN A 92 9.28 -6.47 7.09
N ALA A 93 8.18 -7.19 6.86
CA ALA A 93 6.85 -6.61 6.75
C ALA A 93 6.05 -6.88 8.02
N GLN A 94 5.51 -5.84 8.63
CA GLN A 94 4.70 -5.96 9.84
C GLN A 94 3.33 -5.31 9.62
N LEU A 95 2.26 -6.09 9.83
CA LEU A 95 0.91 -5.53 9.89
C LEU A 95 0.75 -4.82 11.23
N VAL A 96 0.73 -3.50 11.20
CA VAL A 96 0.68 -2.69 12.43
C VAL A 96 -0.74 -2.52 12.90
N ARG A 97 -1.68 -2.28 11.98
CA ARG A 97 -3.05 -1.92 12.33
C ARG A 97 -3.98 -2.14 11.15
N VAL A 98 -5.22 -2.47 11.45
CA VAL A 98 -6.33 -2.40 10.48
C VAL A 98 -7.34 -1.40 11.01
N GLN A 99 -7.65 -0.37 10.22
CA GLN A 99 -8.58 0.67 10.58
C GLN A 99 -9.48 1.01 9.40
N GLU A 100 -10.80 0.93 9.58
CA GLU A 100 -11.77 1.25 8.54
C GLU A 100 -11.49 0.52 7.21
N HIS A 101 -11.26 -0.79 7.27
CA HIS A 101 -10.92 -1.63 6.12
C HIS A 101 -9.57 -1.34 5.49
N ILE A 102 -8.71 -0.53 6.11
CA ILE A 102 -7.37 -0.24 5.61
C ILE A 102 -6.35 -0.96 6.47
N ALA A 103 -5.51 -1.77 5.83
CA ALA A 103 -4.36 -2.38 6.50
C ALA A 103 -3.16 -1.45 6.39
N ILE A 104 -2.44 -1.30 7.49
CA ILE A 104 -1.21 -0.50 7.55
C ILE A 104 -0.04 -1.46 7.75
N ILE A 105 0.86 -1.50 6.78
CA ILE A 105 2.04 -2.36 6.80
C ILE A 105 3.27 -1.49 6.97
N HIS A 106 4.09 -1.82 7.97
CA HIS A 106 5.32 -1.10 8.28
C HIS A 106 6.51 -1.91 7.78
N LYS A 107 7.45 -1.26 7.09
CA LYS A 107 8.69 -1.88 6.66
C LYS A 107 9.74 -1.74 7.74
N LEU A 108 10.10 -2.86 8.33
CA LEU A 108 11.11 -2.94 9.38
C LEU A 108 12.51 -2.99 8.77
N PRO A 109 13.57 -2.66 9.54
CA PRO A 109 14.95 -2.90 9.10
C PRO A 109 15.18 -4.39 8.82
N ASN A 110 16.02 -4.67 7.87
CA ASN A 110 16.46 -6.04 7.60
C ASN A 110 17.32 -6.59 8.73
#